data_fdc9552a7e3486d7d42e058cba7dcfb1
#
_entry.id   fdc9552a7e3486d7d42e058cba7dcfb1
#
_cell.length_a   1.000
_cell.length_b   1.000
_cell.length_c   1.000
_cell.angle_alpha   90.00
_cell.angle_beta   90.00
_cell.angle_gamma   90.00
#
_symmetry.space_group_name_H-M   'P 1'
#
loop_
_entity.id
_entity.type
_entity.pdbx_description
1 polymer ?
#
loop_
_entity_poly.entity_id
_entity_poly.type
_entity_poly.pdbx_seq_one_letter_code
_entity_poly.pdbx_strand_id
1 'polypeptide(L)'
;VAVPSQDMLLGSYYLTIVRENYKEIFDIISEDPSKQAAFEALIAETDEKPAVVDEEKAIETFSSWQSAFEYVLTIKKVQLNETKITGVNPITVKIAKKSVTLSVQTFLAIAKKVTQKKFLSAEEALLAYTNHVITLHERISVQLSKEIGGEVVTKLVDTTAGRIIFNNNIPQDLGFVDRTNPETALDYEVDFIVKKSQLGDIIGKCIDVHGVSVTAVMLDNIKSTGYKYSTIGALTVSVSDINVPEAKPAILAEAEKQVE
;
A
#
# COMPACT_ATOMS: atom_id res chain seq x y z
N VAL A 1 -22.36 0.89 -22.25
CA VAL A 1 -20.99 1.21 -21.85
C VAL A 1 -20.30 -0.11 -21.49
N ALA A 2 -19.21 -0.46 -22.19
CA ALA A 2 -18.44 -1.65 -21.86
C ALA A 2 -17.68 -1.41 -20.55
N VAL A 3 -17.98 -2.22 -19.53
CA VAL A 3 -17.26 -2.16 -18.26
C VAL A 3 -15.98 -2.98 -18.39
N PRO A 4 -14.81 -2.46 -17.98
CA PRO A 4 -13.57 -3.21 -17.94
C PRO A 4 -13.73 -4.51 -17.14
N SER A 5 -13.28 -5.62 -17.71
CA SER A 5 -13.41 -6.96 -17.12
C SER A 5 -12.14 -7.77 -17.32
N GLN A 6 -12.03 -8.88 -16.61
CA GLN A 6 -10.93 -9.83 -16.77
C GLN A 6 -9.55 -9.17 -16.68
N ASP A 7 -8.72 -9.30 -17.71
CA ASP A 7 -7.32 -8.84 -17.72
C ASP A 7 -7.17 -7.33 -17.57
N MET A 8 -8.12 -6.52 -18.04
CA MET A 8 -8.14 -5.07 -17.81
C MET A 8 -8.27 -4.74 -16.33
N LEU A 9 -9.19 -5.42 -15.65
CA LEU A 9 -9.37 -5.26 -14.21
C LEU A 9 -8.15 -5.78 -13.44
N LEU A 10 -7.61 -6.91 -13.88
CA LEU A 10 -6.43 -7.50 -13.27
C LEU A 10 -5.22 -6.58 -13.36
N GLY A 11 -4.99 -5.93 -14.51
CA GLY A 11 -3.94 -4.94 -14.70
C GLY A 11 -4.16 -3.67 -13.86
N SER A 12 -5.40 -3.20 -13.71
CA SER A 12 -5.74 -2.07 -12.84
C SER A 12 -5.49 -2.40 -11.37
N TYR A 13 -5.87 -3.60 -10.94
CA TYR A 13 -5.54 -4.12 -9.61
C TYR A 13 -4.03 -4.18 -9.40
N TYR A 14 -3.29 -4.75 -10.35
CA TYR A 14 -1.84 -4.88 -10.30
C TYR A 14 -1.13 -3.52 -10.17
N LEU A 15 -1.59 -2.48 -10.86
CA LEU A 15 -1.04 -1.14 -10.77
C LEU A 15 -1.27 -0.49 -9.40
N THR A 16 -2.36 -0.83 -8.72
CA THR A 16 -2.77 -0.11 -7.50
C THR A 16 -2.43 -0.81 -6.20
N ILE A 17 -1.94 -2.06 -6.25
CA ILE A 17 -1.44 -2.75 -5.05
C ILE A 17 -0.15 -2.09 -4.56
N VAL A 18 0.08 -2.17 -3.24
CA VAL A 18 1.31 -1.77 -2.59
C VAL A 18 1.99 -3.03 -2.07
N ARG A 19 3.27 -3.18 -2.34
CA ARG A 19 4.11 -4.25 -1.80
C ARG A 19 5.21 -3.64 -0.96
N GLU A 20 5.31 -4.11 0.27
CA GLU A 20 6.33 -3.67 1.21
C GLU A 20 7.24 -4.85 1.55
N ASN A 21 8.53 -4.69 1.30
CA ASN A 21 9.54 -5.67 1.66
C ASN A 21 10.17 -5.25 2.99
N TYR A 22 9.61 -5.71 4.10
CA TYR A 22 10.10 -5.35 5.43
C TYR A 22 11.53 -5.83 5.70
N LYS A 23 11.97 -6.93 5.07
CA LYS A 23 13.35 -7.38 5.19
C LYS A 23 14.32 -6.39 4.52
N GLU A 24 13.98 -5.92 3.32
CA GLU A 24 14.76 -4.91 2.62
C GLU A 24 14.79 -3.57 3.39
N ILE A 25 13.64 -3.18 3.99
CA ILE A 25 13.57 -2.01 4.87
C ILE A 25 14.54 -2.15 6.05
N PHE A 26 14.59 -3.32 6.67
CA PHE A 26 15.53 -3.62 7.75
C PHE A 26 16.99 -3.53 7.29
N ASP A 27 17.31 -4.12 6.16
CA ASP A 27 18.66 -4.11 5.58
C ASP A 27 19.09 -2.66 5.28
N ILE A 28 18.22 -1.85 4.64
CA ILE A 28 18.48 -0.43 4.34
C ILE A 28 18.74 0.39 5.62
N ILE A 29 17.99 0.17 6.69
CA ILE A 29 18.22 0.89 7.97
C ILE A 29 19.52 0.41 8.60
N SER A 30 19.83 -0.88 8.54
CA SER A 30 21.01 -1.47 9.17
C SER A 30 22.32 -1.06 8.49
N GLU A 31 22.30 -0.82 7.20
CA GLU A 31 23.48 -0.46 6.40
C GLU A 31 23.79 1.04 6.42
N ASP A 32 22.78 1.90 6.69
CA ASP A 32 22.93 3.36 6.65
C ASP A 32 22.88 3.98 8.05
N PRO A 33 24.02 4.42 8.64
CA PRO A 33 24.05 5.04 9.96
C PRO A 33 23.16 6.27 10.11
N SER A 34 22.92 7.02 9.04
CA SER A 34 22.04 8.20 9.07
C SER A 34 20.59 7.77 9.24
N LYS A 35 20.18 6.71 8.56
CA LYS A 35 18.82 6.14 8.69
C LYS A 35 18.63 5.47 10.04
N GLN A 36 19.66 4.80 10.58
CA GLN A 36 19.63 4.27 11.94
C GLN A 36 19.36 5.38 12.96
N ALA A 37 20.14 6.46 12.90
CA ALA A 37 19.98 7.58 13.81
C ALA A 37 18.60 8.23 13.70
N ALA A 38 18.08 8.41 12.47
CA ALA A 38 16.74 8.93 12.23
C ALA A 38 15.64 7.98 12.76
N PHE A 39 15.82 6.68 12.59
CA PHE A 39 14.89 5.66 13.06
C PHE A 39 14.83 5.63 14.60
N GLU A 40 15.98 5.61 15.25
CA GLU A 40 16.10 5.66 16.72
C GLU A 40 15.52 6.94 17.30
N ALA A 41 15.77 8.10 16.67
CA ALA A 41 15.21 9.37 17.10
C ALA A 41 13.68 9.37 17.04
N LEU A 42 13.10 8.92 15.94
CA LEU A 42 11.64 8.85 15.77
C LEU A 42 10.99 7.86 16.75
N ILE A 43 11.62 6.73 17.06
CA ILE A 43 11.13 5.83 18.11
C ILE A 43 11.20 6.53 19.47
N ALA A 44 12.31 7.19 19.80
CA ALA A 44 12.50 7.87 21.08
C ALA A 44 11.51 9.03 21.31
N GLU A 45 11.05 9.68 20.23
CA GLU A 45 10.03 10.73 20.25
C GLU A 45 8.60 10.19 20.34
N THR A 46 8.41 8.89 20.09
CA THR A 46 7.08 8.27 20.14
C THR A 46 6.58 8.22 21.58
N ASP A 47 5.37 8.75 21.80
CA ASP A 47 4.64 8.67 23.08
C ASP A 47 3.30 7.94 22.88
N GLU A 48 3.40 6.71 22.39
CA GLU A 48 2.24 5.83 22.18
C GLU A 48 2.00 5.03 23.47
N LYS A 49 0.73 4.88 23.85
CA LYS A 49 0.29 4.00 24.93
C LYS A 49 -0.66 2.94 24.32
N PRO A 50 -0.11 1.99 23.57
CA PRO A 50 -0.94 1.02 22.87
C PRO A 50 -1.59 0.08 23.89
N ALA A 51 -2.85 -0.28 23.63
CA ALA A 51 -3.56 -1.26 24.43
C ALA A 51 -2.96 -2.66 24.23
N VAL A 52 -2.88 -3.44 25.30
CA VAL A 52 -2.51 -4.86 25.24
C VAL A 52 -3.68 -5.62 24.61
N VAL A 53 -3.41 -6.41 23.59
CA VAL A 53 -4.43 -7.14 22.82
C VAL A 53 -4.70 -8.52 23.45
N ASP A 54 -3.67 -9.15 24.00
CA ASP A 54 -3.72 -10.46 24.61
C ASP A 54 -3.05 -10.37 26.01
N GLU A 55 -3.87 -10.34 27.05
CA GLU A 55 -3.40 -10.16 28.43
C GLU A 55 -2.64 -11.39 28.96
N GLU A 56 -2.82 -12.56 28.34
CA GLU A 56 -2.10 -13.78 28.72
C GLU A 56 -0.65 -13.78 28.21
N LYS A 57 -0.34 -12.94 27.22
CA LYS A 57 1.01 -12.80 26.65
C LYS A 57 1.69 -11.55 27.19
N ALA A 58 2.91 -11.74 27.70
CA ALA A 58 3.74 -10.62 28.12
C ALA A 58 4.13 -9.71 26.94
N ILE A 59 4.31 -8.43 27.23
CA ILE A 59 4.89 -7.48 26.26
C ILE A 59 6.36 -7.84 26.09
N GLU A 60 6.77 -8.12 24.86
CA GLU A 60 8.16 -8.44 24.54
C GLU A 60 9.04 -7.19 24.65
N THR A 61 10.15 -7.32 25.38
CA THR A 61 11.11 -6.23 25.61
C THR A 61 12.43 -6.55 24.93
N PHE A 62 12.90 -5.64 24.09
CA PHE A 62 14.11 -5.79 23.29
C PHE A 62 15.18 -4.78 23.72
N SER A 63 16.43 -5.26 23.83
CA SER A 63 17.57 -4.42 24.19
C SER A 63 18.06 -3.52 23.07
N SER A 64 17.67 -3.80 21.83
CA SER A 64 17.98 -3.03 20.63
C SER A 64 16.82 -3.05 19.64
N TRP A 65 16.79 -2.07 18.75
CA TRP A 65 15.79 -2.03 17.68
C TRP A 65 16.00 -3.15 16.66
N GLN A 66 17.24 -3.62 16.45
CA GLN A 66 17.56 -4.73 15.55
C GLN A 66 16.85 -6.01 16.01
N SER A 67 17.03 -6.37 17.29
CA SER A 67 16.36 -7.56 17.86
C SER A 67 14.84 -7.44 17.80
N ALA A 68 14.30 -6.24 18.02
CA ALA A 68 12.87 -6.00 17.88
C ALA A 68 12.41 -6.18 16.43
N PHE A 69 13.18 -5.71 15.46
CA PHE A 69 12.84 -5.81 14.05
C PHE A 69 12.89 -7.27 13.57
N GLU A 70 13.93 -8.02 13.97
CA GLU A 70 14.03 -9.46 13.68
C GLU A 70 12.81 -10.22 14.22
N TYR A 71 12.41 -9.95 15.46
CA TYR A 71 11.18 -10.51 16.02
C TYR A 71 9.94 -10.14 15.19
N VAL A 72 9.79 -8.87 14.85
CA VAL A 72 8.65 -8.39 14.05
C VAL A 72 8.58 -9.09 12.69
N LEU A 73 9.72 -9.37 12.04
CA LEU A 73 9.78 -10.12 10.79
C LEU A 73 9.28 -11.57 10.91
N THR A 74 9.26 -12.16 12.11
CA THR A 74 8.71 -13.51 12.32
C THR A 74 7.18 -13.54 12.38
N ILE A 75 6.54 -12.38 12.57
CA ILE A 75 5.08 -12.30 12.72
C ILE A 75 4.42 -12.62 11.38
N LYS A 76 3.54 -13.62 11.35
CA LYS A 76 2.87 -14.10 10.13
C LYS A 76 2.20 -12.99 9.33
N LYS A 77 1.55 -12.02 10.01
CA LYS A 77 0.88 -10.89 9.36
C LYS A 77 1.85 -9.94 8.65
N VAL A 78 3.03 -9.73 9.23
CA VAL A 78 4.11 -8.95 8.61
C VAL A 78 4.66 -9.69 7.39
N GLN A 79 4.85 -10.99 7.49
CA GLN A 79 5.29 -11.83 6.37
C GLN A 79 4.29 -11.83 5.20
N LEU A 80 2.99 -11.71 5.51
CA LEU A 80 1.92 -11.62 4.52
C LEU A 80 1.67 -10.19 4.01
N ASN A 81 2.46 -9.20 4.46
CA ASN A 81 2.30 -7.79 4.11
C ASN A 81 0.89 -7.24 4.39
N GLU A 82 0.31 -7.61 5.54
CA GLU A 82 -0.99 -7.08 5.94
C GLU A 82 -0.91 -5.57 6.21
N THR A 83 -1.85 -4.81 5.67
CA THR A 83 -1.93 -3.34 5.84
C THR A 83 -2.28 -2.93 7.26
N LYS A 84 -2.99 -3.81 8.00
CA LYS A 84 -3.29 -3.61 9.42
C LYS A 84 -2.83 -4.83 10.21
N ILE A 85 -1.87 -4.63 11.09
CA ILE A 85 -1.38 -5.66 12.00
C ILE A 85 -2.21 -5.56 13.28
N THR A 86 -3.21 -6.42 13.40
CA THR A 86 -4.11 -6.50 14.57
C THR A 86 -3.87 -7.80 15.34
N GLY A 87 -4.20 -7.82 16.62
CA GLY A 87 -4.07 -9.03 17.45
C GLY A 87 -2.62 -9.41 17.79
N VAL A 88 -1.70 -8.45 17.72
CA VAL A 88 -0.30 -8.58 18.17
C VAL A 88 -0.07 -7.61 19.30
N ASN A 89 0.52 -8.08 20.41
CA ASN A 89 0.86 -7.22 21.53
C ASN A 89 1.89 -6.15 21.14
N PRO A 90 1.87 -5.00 21.81
CA PRO A 90 2.92 -3.99 21.69
C PRO A 90 4.30 -4.57 22.00
N ILE A 91 5.33 -3.92 21.50
CA ILE A 91 6.72 -4.23 21.80
C ILE A 91 7.35 -3.09 22.58
N THR A 92 8.30 -3.40 23.47
CA THR A 92 9.13 -2.39 24.17
C THR A 92 10.54 -2.46 23.63
N VAL A 93 11.04 -1.32 23.16
CA VAL A 93 12.37 -1.20 22.57
C VAL A 93 13.21 -0.23 23.40
N LYS A 94 14.45 -0.62 23.75
CA LYS A 94 15.41 0.27 24.38
C LYS A 94 16.17 1.07 23.34
N ILE A 95 16.04 2.39 23.40
CA ILE A 95 16.82 3.34 22.59
C ILE A 95 17.65 4.18 23.52
N ALA A 96 18.96 4.00 23.49
CA ALA A 96 19.90 4.61 24.44
C ALA A 96 19.51 4.32 25.91
N LYS A 97 19.02 5.34 26.64
CA LYS A 97 18.60 5.22 28.05
C LYS A 97 17.10 5.16 28.26
N LYS A 98 16.30 5.27 27.15
CA LYS A 98 14.83 5.30 27.19
C LYS A 98 14.27 3.97 26.73
N SER A 99 13.28 3.44 27.45
CA SER A 99 12.45 2.33 26.96
C SER A 99 11.16 2.89 26.40
N VAL A 100 10.84 2.55 25.17
CA VAL A 100 9.65 3.03 24.46
C VAL A 100 8.78 1.83 24.14
N THR A 101 7.51 1.89 24.54
CA THR A 101 6.51 0.87 24.19
C THR A 101 5.66 1.41 23.07
N LEU A 102 5.56 0.64 21.97
CA LEU A 102 4.80 1.05 20.79
C LEU A 102 4.16 -0.17 20.12
N SER A 103 3.13 0.07 19.33
CA SER A 103 2.53 -0.99 18.52
C SER A 103 3.49 -1.45 17.41
N VAL A 104 3.39 -2.70 17.01
CA VAL A 104 4.16 -3.22 15.86
C VAL A 104 3.85 -2.43 14.59
N GLN A 105 2.61 -1.97 14.43
CA GLN A 105 2.20 -1.14 13.30
C GLN A 105 2.94 0.21 13.28
N THR A 106 3.05 0.90 14.42
CA THR A 106 3.78 2.16 14.56
C THR A 106 5.28 1.95 14.32
N PHE A 107 5.86 0.89 14.86
CA PHE A 107 7.26 0.54 14.65
C PHE A 107 7.59 0.39 13.15
N LEU A 108 6.78 -0.36 12.42
CA LEU A 108 6.93 -0.54 10.98
C LEU A 108 6.64 0.74 10.18
N ALA A 109 5.69 1.57 10.64
CA ALA A 109 5.40 2.85 9.99
C ALA A 109 6.59 3.82 10.08
N ILE A 110 7.29 3.86 11.22
CA ILE A 110 8.52 4.64 11.40
C ILE A 110 9.62 4.12 10.47
N ALA A 111 9.81 2.80 10.40
CA ALA A 111 10.80 2.19 9.52
C ALA A 111 10.57 2.55 8.04
N LYS A 112 9.32 2.47 7.57
CA LYS A 112 8.94 2.89 6.22
C LYS A 112 9.24 4.37 5.98
N LYS A 113 8.85 5.24 6.91
CA LYS A 113 9.06 6.69 6.80
C LYS A 113 10.53 7.06 6.61
N VAL A 114 11.43 6.34 7.30
CA VAL A 114 12.88 6.57 7.21
C VAL A 114 13.48 6.06 5.91
N THR A 115 12.95 4.98 5.35
CA THR A 115 13.48 4.36 4.12
C THR A 115 12.80 4.83 2.85
N GLN A 116 11.66 5.51 2.95
CA GLN A 116 10.85 5.92 1.82
C GLN A 116 11.59 6.90 0.92
N LYS A 117 11.71 6.56 -0.38
CA LYS A 117 12.33 7.41 -1.38
C LYS A 117 11.43 8.59 -1.71
N LYS A 118 12.02 9.77 -1.88
CA LYS A 118 11.33 11.02 -2.18
C LYS A 118 11.73 11.54 -3.55
N PHE A 119 10.75 11.98 -4.31
CA PHE A 119 10.93 12.53 -5.66
C PHE A 119 10.32 13.93 -5.75
N LEU A 120 10.96 14.79 -6.53
CA LEU A 120 10.52 16.18 -6.72
C LEU A 120 9.33 16.29 -7.69
N SER A 121 9.04 15.26 -8.48
CA SER A 121 7.88 15.23 -9.36
C SER A 121 7.43 13.81 -9.68
N ALA A 122 6.21 13.66 -10.21
CA ALA A 122 5.69 12.39 -10.69
C ALA A 122 6.51 11.85 -11.87
N GLU A 123 6.99 12.72 -12.75
CA GLU A 123 7.82 12.38 -13.90
C GLU A 123 9.16 11.81 -13.47
N GLU A 124 9.80 12.42 -12.46
CA GLU A 124 11.04 11.91 -11.87
C GLU A 124 10.85 10.51 -11.29
N ALA A 125 9.76 10.28 -10.56
CA ALA A 125 9.41 8.98 -10.02
C ALA A 125 9.19 7.93 -11.13
N LEU A 126 8.51 8.28 -12.21
CA LEU A 126 8.31 7.40 -13.35
C LEU A 126 9.60 7.12 -14.13
N LEU A 127 10.50 8.09 -14.21
CA LEU A 127 11.84 7.89 -14.77
C LEU A 127 12.66 6.94 -13.90
N ALA A 128 12.61 7.09 -12.58
CA ALA A 128 13.25 6.17 -11.64
C ALA A 128 12.70 4.74 -11.76
N TYR A 129 11.38 4.57 -11.98
CA TYR A 129 10.78 3.28 -12.28
C TYR A 129 11.29 2.70 -13.60
N THR A 130 11.36 3.51 -14.66
CA THR A 130 11.86 3.06 -15.97
C THR A 130 13.32 2.63 -15.90
N ASN A 131 14.12 3.29 -15.06
CA ASN A 131 15.52 2.96 -14.81
C ASN A 131 15.73 1.86 -13.76
N HIS A 132 14.66 1.21 -13.29
CA HIS A 132 14.69 0.15 -12.28
C HIS A 132 15.28 0.57 -10.92
N VAL A 133 15.26 1.87 -10.59
CA VAL A 133 15.68 2.40 -9.28
C VAL A 133 14.61 2.14 -8.23
N ILE A 134 13.34 2.12 -8.65
CA ILE A 134 12.18 1.76 -7.84
C ILE A 134 11.35 0.69 -8.56
N THR A 135 10.58 -0.06 -7.77
CA THR A 135 9.62 -1.01 -8.31
C THR A 135 8.24 -0.38 -8.52
N LEU A 136 7.37 -1.04 -9.27
CA LEU A 136 6.02 -0.56 -9.55
C LEU A 136 5.17 -0.38 -8.28
N HIS A 137 5.39 -1.21 -7.28
CA HIS A 137 4.58 -1.34 -6.07
C HIS A 137 5.22 -0.77 -4.81
N GLU A 138 6.49 -0.34 -4.91
CA GLU A 138 7.22 0.27 -3.81
C GLU A 138 6.57 1.60 -3.41
N ARG A 139 6.40 1.82 -2.10
CA ARG A 139 5.88 3.09 -1.58
C ARG A 139 6.94 4.18 -1.67
N ILE A 140 6.56 5.28 -2.28
CA ILE A 140 7.40 6.46 -2.49
C ILE A 140 6.63 7.72 -2.06
N SER A 141 7.34 8.82 -1.82
CA SER A 141 6.74 10.15 -1.68
C SER A 141 7.08 10.99 -2.90
N VAL A 142 6.09 11.66 -3.46
CA VAL A 142 6.24 12.53 -4.62
C VAL A 142 5.77 13.93 -4.25
N GLN A 143 6.57 14.92 -4.59
CA GLN A 143 6.18 16.31 -4.42
C GLN A 143 5.21 16.72 -5.55
N LEU A 144 4.01 17.10 -5.16
CA LEU A 144 3.01 17.67 -6.07
C LEU A 144 2.83 19.15 -5.75
N SER A 145 2.64 19.95 -6.78
CA SER A 145 2.42 21.40 -6.68
C SER A 145 1.26 21.79 -7.55
N LYS A 146 0.38 22.63 -7.04
CA LYS A 146 -0.75 23.19 -7.78
C LYS A 146 -1.02 24.63 -7.31
N GLU A 147 -1.40 25.48 -8.23
CA GLU A 147 -1.90 26.82 -7.91
C GLU A 147 -3.34 26.73 -7.40
N ILE A 148 -3.56 27.17 -6.17
CA ILE A 148 -4.86 27.20 -5.51
C ILE A 148 -5.06 28.63 -4.98
N GLY A 149 -6.08 29.34 -5.49
CA GLY A 149 -6.39 30.69 -5.02
C GLY A 149 -5.30 31.74 -5.30
N GLY A 150 -4.40 31.50 -6.27
CA GLY A 150 -3.28 32.38 -6.62
C GLY A 150 -1.99 32.10 -5.84
N GLU A 151 -1.99 31.10 -4.96
CA GLU A 151 -0.79 30.64 -4.26
C GLU A 151 -0.39 29.24 -4.73
N VAL A 152 0.92 28.99 -4.85
CA VAL A 152 1.45 27.67 -5.18
C VAL A 152 1.53 26.83 -3.91
N VAL A 153 0.61 25.89 -3.79
CA VAL A 153 0.61 24.90 -2.71
C VAL A 153 1.44 23.70 -3.13
N THR A 154 2.36 23.27 -2.28
CA THR A 154 3.24 22.14 -2.51
C THR A 154 3.11 21.15 -1.38
N LYS A 155 2.98 19.85 -1.69
CA LYS A 155 2.83 18.77 -0.71
C LYS A 155 3.60 17.53 -1.16
N LEU A 156 4.17 16.80 -0.20
CA LEU A 156 4.65 15.44 -0.41
C LEU A 156 3.47 14.47 -0.26
N VAL A 157 3.18 13.74 -1.32
CA VAL A 157 2.09 12.75 -1.38
C VAL A 157 2.69 11.35 -1.44
N ASP A 158 2.24 10.48 -0.55
CA ASP A 158 2.67 9.09 -0.51
C ASP A 158 1.89 8.29 -1.56
N THR A 159 2.61 7.58 -2.41
CA THR A 159 2.02 6.83 -3.52
C THR A 159 2.93 5.69 -3.98
N THR A 160 2.69 5.12 -5.15
CA THR A 160 3.56 4.17 -5.86
C THR A 160 3.64 4.55 -7.33
N ALA A 161 4.69 4.11 -8.04
CA ALA A 161 4.78 4.34 -9.49
C ALA A 161 3.54 3.78 -10.23
N GLY A 162 3.01 2.64 -9.81
CA GLY A 162 1.80 2.06 -10.37
C GLY A 162 0.56 2.92 -10.18
N ARG A 163 0.38 3.52 -8.99
CA ARG A 163 -0.73 4.44 -8.73
C ARG A 163 -0.62 5.73 -9.52
N ILE A 164 0.60 6.28 -9.70
CA ILE A 164 0.82 7.43 -10.58
C ILE A 164 0.36 7.10 -12.01
N ILE A 165 0.80 5.95 -12.55
CA ILE A 165 0.41 5.50 -13.89
C ILE A 165 -1.11 5.33 -14.00
N PHE A 166 -1.77 4.78 -12.99
CA PHE A 166 -3.22 4.61 -13.00
C PHE A 166 -3.93 5.97 -12.95
N ASN A 167 -3.52 6.87 -12.06
CA ASN A 167 -4.12 8.20 -11.91
C ASN A 167 -3.94 9.08 -13.15
N ASN A 168 -2.88 8.89 -13.95
CA ASN A 168 -2.68 9.57 -15.21
C ASN A 168 -3.75 9.21 -16.28
N ASN A 169 -4.50 8.13 -16.09
CA ASN A 169 -5.56 7.71 -17.00
C ASN A 169 -6.95 8.18 -16.60
N ILE A 170 -7.08 8.83 -15.43
CA ILE A 170 -8.38 9.27 -14.89
C ILE A 170 -8.35 10.77 -14.58
N PRO A 171 -9.49 11.46 -14.73
CA PRO A 171 -9.62 12.85 -14.25
C PRO A 171 -9.35 12.93 -12.75
N GLN A 172 -8.69 14.02 -12.33
CA GLN A 172 -8.30 14.23 -10.92
C GLN A 172 -9.26 15.16 -10.18
N ASP A 173 -10.57 15.06 -10.48
CA ASP A 173 -11.66 15.86 -9.90
C ASP A 173 -12.95 15.04 -9.75
N LEU A 174 -12.81 13.72 -9.57
CA LEU A 174 -13.94 12.80 -9.44
C LEU A 174 -14.62 12.84 -8.06
N GLY A 175 -14.01 13.52 -7.07
CA GLY A 175 -14.56 13.69 -5.73
C GLY A 175 -14.36 12.49 -4.81
N PHE A 176 -13.30 11.71 -5.01
CA PHE A 176 -12.79 10.78 -3.98
C PHE A 176 -11.95 11.53 -2.95
N VAL A 177 -11.37 12.67 -3.37
CA VAL A 177 -10.55 13.55 -2.53
C VAL A 177 -11.28 14.86 -2.30
N ASP A 178 -11.30 15.31 -1.04
CA ASP A 178 -11.78 16.64 -0.70
C ASP A 178 -10.76 17.70 -1.11
N ARG A 179 -11.05 18.38 -2.22
CA ARG A 179 -10.20 19.45 -2.78
C ARG A 179 -10.35 20.79 -2.03
N THR A 180 -11.33 20.91 -1.13
CA THR A 180 -11.50 22.11 -0.31
C THR A 180 -10.61 22.12 0.92
N ASN A 181 -10.17 20.94 1.37
CA ASN A 181 -9.22 20.80 2.47
C ASN A 181 -7.78 20.92 1.95
N PRO A 182 -7.00 21.93 2.43
CA PRO A 182 -5.61 22.12 1.99
C PRO A 182 -4.71 20.92 2.21
N GLU A 183 -5.01 20.09 3.22
CA GLU A 183 -4.21 18.90 3.54
C GLU A 183 -4.39 17.77 2.52
N THR A 184 -5.52 17.69 1.85
CA THR A 184 -5.84 16.63 0.89
C THR A 184 -5.95 17.11 -0.55
N ALA A 185 -5.97 18.43 -0.77
CA ALA A 185 -6.21 19.04 -2.07
C ALA A 185 -5.27 18.58 -3.20
N LEU A 186 -4.08 18.09 -2.88
CA LEU A 186 -3.09 17.61 -3.85
C LEU A 186 -3.02 16.07 -3.92
N ASP A 187 -3.77 15.33 -3.11
CA ASP A 187 -3.74 13.87 -3.13
C ASP A 187 -4.32 13.33 -4.44
N TYR A 188 -3.87 12.15 -4.85
CA TYR A 188 -4.42 11.46 -6.00
C TYR A 188 -5.85 10.98 -5.72
N GLU A 189 -6.72 11.03 -6.72
CA GLU A 189 -8.10 10.53 -6.62
C GLU A 189 -8.14 9.04 -6.25
N VAL A 190 -7.18 8.26 -6.74
CA VAL A 190 -7.09 6.82 -6.43
C VAL A 190 -5.83 6.56 -5.63
N ASP A 191 -5.99 6.47 -4.30
CA ASP A 191 -4.97 6.00 -3.35
C ASP A 191 -5.37 4.67 -2.67
N PHE A 192 -6.21 3.90 -3.32
CA PHE A 192 -6.69 2.60 -2.86
C PHE A 192 -6.49 1.52 -3.93
N ILE A 193 -6.66 0.26 -3.53
CA ILE A 193 -6.59 -0.88 -4.45
C ILE A 193 -7.84 -0.91 -5.30
N VAL A 194 -7.68 -0.86 -6.61
CA VAL A 194 -8.79 -0.89 -7.57
C VAL A 194 -9.24 -2.33 -7.81
N LYS A 195 -10.36 -2.69 -7.20
CA LYS A 195 -11.11 -3.92 -7.45
C LYS A 195 -12.31 -3.61 -8.36
N LYS A 196 -13.12 -4.62 -8.69
CA LYS A 196 -14.27 -4.47 -9.58
C LYS A 196 -15.29 -3.41 -9.12
N SER A 197 -15.59 -3.37 -7.82
CA SER A 197 -16.51 -2.38 -7.25
C SER A 197 -15.94 -0.96 -7.36
N GLN A 198 -14.69 -0.76 -6.94
CA GLN A 198 -14.03 0.55 -7.00
C GLN A 198 -13.91 1.06 -8.44
N LEU A 199 -13.63 0.17 -9.40
CA LEU A 199 -13.61 0.57 -10.80
C LEU A 199 -14.99 1.00 -11.28
N GLY A 200 -16.05 0.32 -10.83
CA GLY A 200 -17.44 0.73 -11.09
C GLY A 200 -17.75 2.12 -10.52
N ASP A 201 -17.31 2.39 -9.29
CA ASP A 201 -17.48 3.69 -8.63
C ASP A 201 -16.73 4.81 -9.37
N ILE A 202 -15.49 4.55 -9.83
CA ILE A 202 -14.70 5.50 -10.63
C ILE A 202 -15.45 5.84 -11.93
N ILE A 203 -15.99 4.85 -12.63
CA ILE A 203 -16.72 5.04 -13.85
C ILE A 203 -18.01 5.83 -13.59
N GLY A 204 -18.78 5.48 -12.56
CA GLY A 204 -20.00 6.17 -12.20
C GLY A 204 -19.74 7.65 -11.92
N LYS A 205 -18.77 7.97 -11.04
CA LYS A 205 -18.38 9.34 -10.74
C LYS A 205 -17.90 10.12 -11.97
N CYS A 206 -17.15 9.48 -12.87
CA CYS A 206 -16.69 10.11 -14.08
C CYS A 206 -17.86 10.46 -15.03
N ILE A 207 -18.87 9.59 -15.12
CA ILE A 207 -20.10 9.90 -15.89
C ILE A 207 -20.83 11.08 -15.27
N ASP A 208 -20.97 11.10 -13.96
CA ASP A 208 -21.69 12.14 -13.24
C ASP A 208 -21.02 13.52 -13.36
N VAL A 209 -19.69 13.58 -13.30
CA VAL A 209 -18.92 14.84 -13.34
C VAL A 209 -18.64 15.31 -14.77
N HIS A 210 -18.22 14.40 -15.66
CA HIS A 210 -17.69 14.74 -16.99
C HIS A 210 -18.55 14.26 -18.14
N GLY A 211 -19.56 13.44 -17.87
CA GLY A 211 -20.43 12.87 -18.90
C GLY A 211 -19.80 11.71 -19.68
N VAL A 212 -20.58 11.17 -20.62
CA VAL A 212 -20.26 9.91 -21.33
C VAL A 212 -19.04 10.01 -22.22
N SER A 213 -18.82 11.16 -22.88
CA SER A 213 -17.72 11.32 -23.86
C SER A 213 -16.35 11.24 -23.20
N VAL A 214 -16.15 11.94 -22.09
CA VAL A 214 -14.89 11.91 -21.34
C VAL A 214 -14.69 10.53 -20.71
N THR A 215 -15.76 9.95 -20.16
CA THR A 215 -15.74 8.61 -19.59
C THR A 215 -15.33 7.55 -20.62
N ALA A 216 -15.76 7.67 -21.88
CA ALA A 216 -15.36 6.74 -22.94
C ALA A 216 -13.85 6.79 -23.19
N VAL A 217 -13.26 7.98 -23.25
CA VAL A 217 -11.79 8.15 -23.38
C VAL A 217 -11.06 7.58 -22.17
N MET A 218 -11.54 7.87 -20.96
CA MET A 218 -10.99 7.31 -19.73
C MET A 218 -11.00 5.78 -19.75
N LEU A 219 -12.11 5.17 -20.17
CA LEU A 219 -12.26 3.71 -20.26
C LEU A 219 -11.29 3.09 -21.30
N ASP A 220 -11.07 3.75 -22.43
CA ASP A 220 -10.09 3.29 -23.43
C ASP A 220 -8.65 3.35 -22.88
N ASN A 221 -8.33 4.39 -22.11
CA ASN A 221 -7.04 4.50 -21.44
C ASN A 221 -6.86 3.41 -20.35
N ILE A 222 -7.86 3.20 -19.51
CA ILE A 222 -7.85 2.13 -18.49
C ILE A 222 -7.73 0.75 -19.15
N LYS A 223 -8.46 0.51 -20.24
CA LYS A 223 -8.38 -0.74 -21.00
C LYS A 223 -6.98 -0.98 -21.52
N SER A 224 -6.41 -0.02 -22.23
CA SER A 224 -5.07 -0.09 -22.82
C SER A 224 -4.00 -0.32 -21.75
N THR A 225 -4.04 0.46 -20.66
CA THR A 225 -3.12 0.36 -19.55
C THR A 225 -3.31 -0.96 -18.78
N GLY A 226 -4.55 -1.39 -18.57
CA GLY A 226 -4.88 -2.64 -17.90
C GLY A 226 -4.30 -3.85 -18.63
N TYR A 227 -4.48 -3.97 -19.93
CA TYR A 227 -3.88 -5.04 -20.73
C TYR A 227 -2.35 -5.00 -20.71
N LYS A 228 -1.76 -3.82 -20.87
CA LYS A 228 -0.31 -3.65 -20.80
C LYS A 228 0.27 -4.18 -19.50
N TYR A 229 -0.31 -3.79 -18.36
CA TYR A 229 0.24 -4.15 -17.04
C TYR A 229 -0.18 -5.54 -16.57
N SER A 230 -1.27 -6.09 -17.04
CA SER A 230 -1.60 -7.51 -16.90
C SER A 230 -0.55 -8.38 -17.58
N THR A 231 -0.11 -8.00 -18.78
CA THR A 231 0.95 -8.70 -19.53
C THR A 231 2.32 -8.55 -18.87
N ILE A 232 2.71 -7.32 -18.49
CA ILE A 232 3.99 -7.04 -17.81
C ILE A 232 4.07 -7.78 -16.47
N GLY A 233 2.97 -7.78 -15.71
CA GLY A 233 2.87 -8.47 -14.43
C GLY A 233 2.90 -9.99 -14.54
N ALA A 234 2.77 -10.54 -15.76
CA ALA A 234 2.70 -11.98 -16.04
C ALA A 234 1.74 -12.71 -15.08
N LEU A 235 0.57 -12.07 -14.83
CA LEU A 235 -0.41 -12.56 -13.87
C LEU A 235 -1.05 -13.82 -14.43
N THR A 236 -0.78 -14.94 -13.79
CA THR A 236 -1.29 -16.26 -14.20
C THR A 236 -1.69 -17.06 -12.97
N VAL A 237 -2.51 -18.08 -13.17
CA VAL A 237 -2.91 -19.03 -12.13
C VAL A 237 -2.38 -20.40 -12.53
N SER A 238 -1.55 -20.97 -11.69
CA SER A 238 -1.07 -22.35 -11.84
C SER A 238 -2.06 -23.34 -11.25
N VAL A 239 -2.02 -24.58 -11.71
CA VAL A 239 -2.78 -25.68 -11.09
C VAL A 239 -2.40 -25.87 -9.61
N SER A 240 -1.13 -25.59 -9.25
CA SER A 240 -0.64 -25.65 -7.87
C SER A 240 -1.23 -24.55 -6.97
N ASP A 241 -1.76 -23.48 -7.53
CA ASP A 241 -2.40 -22.38 -6.77
C ASP A 241 -3.84 -22.73 -6.37
N ILE A 242 -4.40 -23.81 -6.95
CA ILE A 242 -5.75 -24.28 -6.66
C ILE A 242 -5.69 -25.19 -5.42
N ASN A 243 -5.77 -24.59 -4.25
CA ASN A 243 -5.81 -25.31 -3.00
C ASN A 243 -7.20 -25.90 -2.75
N VAL A 244 -7.25 -27.22 -2.55
CA VAL A 244 -8.48 -27.91 -2.14
C VAL A 244 -8.70 -27.67 -0.65
N PRO A 245 -9.85 -27.11 -0.21
CA PRO A 245 -10.13 -26.92 1.21
C PRO A 245 -10.11 -28.25 1.98
N GLU A 246 -9.52 -28.26 3.17
CA GLU A 246 -9.48 -29.46 4.04
C GLU A 246 -10.86 -30.01 4.39
N ALA A 247 -11.89 -29.15 4.41
CA ALA A 247 -13.27 -29.51 4.67
C ALA A 247 -13.94 -30.30 3.52
N LYS A 248 -13.36 -30.32 2.31
CA LYS A 248 -13.99 -30.96 1.14
C LYS A 248 -14.35 -32.44 1.35
N PRO A 249 -13.48 -33.29 1.90
CA PRO A 249 -13.84 -34.71 2.13
C PRO A 249 -15.01 -34.88 3.08
N ALA A 250 -15.09 -34.09 4.14
CA ALA A 250 -16.19 -34.16 5.11
C ALA A 250 -17.53 -33.72 4.49
N ILE A 251 -17.52 -32.64 3.68
CA ILE A 251 -18.72 -32.14 3.00
C ILE A 251 -19.21 -33.16 1.97
N LEU A 252 -18.31 -33.82 1.23
CA LEU A 252 -18.68 -34.84 0.26
C LEU A 252 -19.29 -36.08 0.95
N ALA A 253 -18.68 -36.53 2.03
CA ALA A 253 -19.21 -37.68 2.80
C ALA A 253 -20.58 -37.40 3.42
N GLU A 254 -20.85 -36.16 3.82
CA GLU A 254 -22.15 -35.74 4.31
C GLU A 254 -23.21 -35.67 3.19
N ALA A 255 -22.80 -35.12 2.04
CA ALA A 255 -23.69 -35.05 0.87
C ALA A 255 -24.05 -36.44 0.36
N GLU A 256 -23.11 -37.38 0.31
CA GLU A 256 -23.38 -38.80 -0.05
C GLU A 256 -24.42 -39.46 0.87
N LYS A 257 -24.34 -39.21 2.19
CA LYS A 257 -25.33 -39.73 3.17
C LYS A 257 -26.73 -39.11 2.99
N GLN A 258 -26.83 -37.93 2.43
CA GLN A 258 -28.12 -37.28 2.17
C GLN A 258 -28.77 -37.74 0.87
N VAL A 259 -28.00 -38.34 -0.02
CA VAL A 259 -28.48 -38.83 -1.33
C VAL A 259 -28.89 -40.32 -1.24
N GLU A 260 -28.34 -41.10 -0.32
CA GLU A 260 -28.80 -42.45 0.02
C GLU A 260 -30.10 -42.41 0.85
#